data_aa483145462051141bb1292e4741328c
#
_entry.id   aa483145462051141bb1292e4741328c
#
_cell.length_a   1.000
_cell.length_b   1.000
_cell.length_c   1.000
_cell.angle_alpha   90.00
_cell.angle_beta   90.00
_cell.angle_gamma   90.00
#
_symmetry.space_group_name_H-M   'P 1'
#
loop_
_entity.id
_entity.type
_entity.pdbx_description
1 polymer ?
#
loop_
_entity_poly.entity_id
_entity_poly.type
_entity_poly.pdbx_seq_one_letter_code
_entity_poly.pdbx_strand_id
1 'polypeptide(L)'
;MNTNDDKIQWHPAFDAALQIELEDEAEYLEFEPEHLLSKKPMQIDVLVKNEKDVKIKKNIGRIFRQYNIIEYKSPDDKLNIDDFYKTYGYACLYKSETGDVDQIPATELTITFVCYHYPVKMLQRLEYDKKMSIKNIENGIYYLIGDSIPIQLIIIPKLSKENNYWLNNLRNDLKSGGEIRNFIEQYGKLSLIHISEPTRP
;
A
#
# COMPACT_ATOMS: atom_id res chain seq x y z
N MET A 1 -49.37 -10.45 -6.87
CA MET A 1 -48.70 -10.01 -8.11
C MET A 1 -47.28 -9.65 -7.74
N ASN A 2 -46.36 -10.59 -7.95
CA ASN A 2 -44.93 -10.32 -7.74
C ASN A 2 -44.43 -9.58 -8.98
N THR A 3 -44.11 -8.32 -8.85
CA THR A 3 -43.29 -7.60 -9.83
C THR A 3 -41.84 -8.02 -9.60
N ASN A 4 -41.41 -9.06 -10.28
CA ASN A 4 -39.99 -9.25 -10.56
C ASN A 4 -39.58 -8.03 -11.41
N ASP A 5 -38.90 -7.08 -10.78
CA ASP A 5 -38.11 -6.08 -11.48
C ASP A 5 -36.98 -6.86 -12.20
N ASP A 6 -37.19 -7.16 -13.47
CA ASP A 6 -36.14 -7.69 -14.35
C ASP A 6 -35.08 -6.59 -14.53
N LYS A 7 -34.21 -6.44 -13.53
CA LYS A 7 -33.01 -5.60 -13.67
C LYS A 7 -32.19 -6.14 -14.82
N ILE A 8 -32.11 -5.36 -15.90
CA ILE A 8 -31.26 -5.65 -17.05
C ILE A 8 -29.85 -5.86 -16.54
N GLN A 9 -29.29 -7.04 -16.76
CA GLN A 9 -27.88 -7.34 -16.46
C GLN A 9 -27.00 -6.77 -17.57
N TRP A 10 -26.47 -5.59 -17.33
CA TRP A 10 -25.68 -4.87 -18.33
C TRP A 10 -24.33 -5.51 -18.65
N HIS A 11 -23.70 -6.21 -17.70
CA HIS A 11 -22.36 -6.80 -17.87
C HIS A 11 -22.34 -7.88 -18.96
N PRO A 12 -23.25 -8.87 -18.96
CA PRO A 12 -23.29 -9.86 -20.05
C PRO A 12 -23.63 -9.25 -21.41
N ALA A 13 -24.49 -8.24 -21.45
CA ALA A 13 -24.82 -7.53 -22.69
C ALA A 13 -23.62 -6.73 -23.24
N PHE A 14 -22.84 -6.10 -22.36
CA PHE A 14 -21.62 -5.41 -22.72
C PHE A 14 -20.55 -6.37 -23.25
N ASP A 15 -20.32 -7.51 -22.56
CA ASP A 15 -19.37 -8.52 -22.96
C ASP A 15 -19.72 -9.07 -24.37
N ALA A 16 -20.99 -9.41 -24.61
CA ALA A 16 -21.44 -9.82 -25.93
C ALA A 16 -21.23 -8.77 -27.02
N ALA A 17 -21.55 -7.49 -26.73
CA ALA A 17 -21.33 -6.41 -27.66
C ALA A 17 -19.84 -6.20 -27.99
N LEU A 18 -18.98 -6.30 -26.98
CA LEU A 18 -17.52 -6.18 -27.15
C LEU A 18 -16.96 -7.31 -28.02
N GLN A 19 -17.42 -8.55 -27.85
CA GLN A 19 -17.04 -9.69 -28.67
C GLN A 19 -17.47 -9.51 -30.14
N ILE A 20 -18.66 -8.94 -30.37
CA ILE A 20 -19.15 -8.62 -31.74
C ILE A 20 -18.32 -7.50 -32.38
N GLU A 21 -18.02 -6.44 -31.64
CA GLU A 21 -17.21 -5.32 -32.15
C GLU A 21 -15.77 -5.74 -32.51
N LEU A 22 -15.26 -6.79 -31.86
CA LEU A 22 -13.90 -7.31 -32.05
C LEU A 22 -13.89 -8.66 -32.82
N GLU A 23 -14.98 -8.98 -33.55
CA GLU A 23 -15.14 -10.26 -34.24
C GLU A 23 -14.01 -10.53 -35.26
N ASP A 24 -13.54 -9.50 -35.93
CA ASP A 24 -12.47 -9.61 -36.95
C ASP A 24 -11.11 -10.03 -36.33
N GLU A 25 -10.89 -9.77 -35.06
CA GLU A 25 -9.69 -10.13 -34.28
C GLU A 25 -9.90 -11.27 -33.28
N ALA A 26 -11.07 -11.90 -33.31
CA ALA A 26 -11.47 -12.91 -32.30
C ALA A 26 -10.49 -14.09 -32.17
N GLU A 27 -9.78 -14.45 -33.25
CA GLU A 27 -8.79 -15.54 -33.23
C GLU A 27 -7.54 -15.21 -32.39
N TYR A 28 -7.31 -13.91 -32.06
CA TYR A 28 -6.18 -13.41 -31.25
C TYR A 28 -6.59 -13.02 -29.84
N LEU A 29 -7.87 -13.06 -29.50
CA LEU A 29 -8.42 -12.53 -28.25
C LEU A 29 -9.09 -13.62 -27.42
N GLU A 30 -8.83 -13.62 -26.13
CA GLU A 30 -9.53 -14.41 -25.11
C GLU A 30 -10.34 -13.47 -24.23
N PHE A 31 -11.64 -13.73 -24.09
CA PHE A 31 -12.53 -12.93 -23.26
C PHE A 31 -12.84 -13.71 -21.99
N GLU A 32 -12.50 -13.13 -20.82
CA GLU A 32 -12.77 -13.68 -19.50
C GLU A 32 -13.76 -12.77 -18.74
N PRO A 33 -15.08 -12.92 -18.94
CA PRO A 33 -16.06 -12.11 -18.23
C PRO A 33 -15.99 -12.38 -16.73
N GLU A 34 -16.13 -11.32 -15.92
CA GLU A 34 -16.11 -11.37 -14.44
C GLU A 34 -14.84 -12.04 -13.86
N HIS A 35 -13.70 -11.82 -14.49
CA HIS A 35 -12.42 -12.38 -14.05
C HIS A 35 -12.05 -11.97 -12.62
N LEU A 36 -11.82 -12.96 -11.75
CA LEU A 36 -11.44 -12.76 -10.36
C LEU A 36 -9.95 -12.44 -10.24
N LEU A 37 -9.60 -11.23 -9.78
CA LEU A 37 -8.22 -10.78 -9.61
C LEU A 37 -7.47 -11.51 -8.48
N SER A 38 -8.16 -12.12 -7.53
CA SER A 38 -7.51 -12.82 -6.42
C SER A 38 -8.38 -13.94 -5.86
N LYS A 39 -7.73 -15.07 -5.51
CA LYS A 39 -8.35 -16.19 -4.76
C LYS A 39 -8.30 -15.97 -3.24
N LYS A 40 -7.55 -14.98 -2.75
CA LYS A 40 -7.41 -14.63 -1.33
C LYS A 40 -7.93 -13.21 -1.11
N PRO A 41 -8.42 -12.88 0.08
CA PRO A 41 -8.76 -11.51 0.41
C PRO A 41 -7.57 -10.57 0.14
N MET A 42 -7.83 -9.47 -0.54
CA MET A 42 -6.82 -8.40 -0.70
C MET A 42 -6.65 -7.72 0.65
N GLN A 43 -5.40 -7.58 1.10
CA GLN A 43 -5.09 -7.07 2.42
C GLN A 43 -3.91 -6.11 2.35
N ILE A 44 -4.07 -4.95 2.99
CA ILE A 44 -3.01 -3.97 3.24
C ILE A 44 -2.27 -4.42 4.50
N ASP A 45 -0.92 -4.43 4.50
CA ASP A 45 -0.15 -4.84 5.67
C ASP A 45 -0.42 -3.90 6.86
N VAL A 46 -0.31 -2.57 6.64
CA VAL A 46 -0.66 -1.57 7.67
C VAL A 46 -1.32 -0.37 7.01
N LEU A 47 -2.46 0.04 7.54
CA LEU A 47 -3.12 1.32 7.24
C LEU A 47 -3.00 2.25 8.45
N VAL A 48 -2.34 3.40 8.26
CA VAL A 48 -2.24 4.44 9.29
C VAL A 48 -3.15 5.61 8.92
N LYS A 49 -4.10 5.94 9.78
CA LYS A 49 -4.99 7.09 9.63
C LYS A 49 -4.52 8.27 10.48
N ASN A 50 -4.41 9.44 9.89
CA ASN A 50 -4.10 10.70 10.56
C ASN A 50 -5.37 11.55 10.65
N GLU A 51 -6.26 11.20 11.55
CA GLU A 51 -7.61 11.78 11.66
C GLU A 51 -7.63 13.27 12.02
N LYS A 52 -6.55 13.77 12.61
CA LYS A 52 -6.44 15.17 13.07
C LYS A 52 -5.66 16.06 12.10
N ASP A 53 -5.26 15.54 10.96
CA ASP A 53 -4.39 16.23 9.97
C ASP A 53 -3.15 16.89 10.61
N VAL A 54 -2.57 16.20 11.58
CA VAL A 54 -1.39 16.71 12.30
C VAL A 54 -0.14 16.42 11.50
N LYS A 55 0.70 17.42 11.29
CA LYS A 55 1.99 17.24 10.65
C LYS A 55 2.90 16.35 11.50
N ILE A 56 3.22 15.16 10.99
CA ILE A 56 4.08 14.20 11.68
C ILE A 56 5.53 14.68 11.65
N LYS A 57 6.15 14.79 12.83
CA LYS A 57 7.55 15.25 12.98
C LYS A 57 8.55 14.12 12.77
N LYS A 58 8.16 12.88 13.09
CA LYS A 58 9.01 11.69 12.90
C LYS A 58 9.40 11.55 11.44
N ASN A 59 10.69 11.34 11.18
CA ASN A 59 11.25 11.32 9.83
C ASN A 59 10.53 10.37 8.87
N ILE A 60 10.23 9.15 9.30
CA ILE A 60 9.53 8.12 8.51
C ILE A 60 8.06 8.47 8.23
N GLY A 61 7.48 9.39 8.99
CA GLY A 61 6.08 9.83 8.86
C GLY A 61 5.91 11.21 8.24
N ARG A 62 6.98 11.90 7.84
CA ARG A 62 6.87 13.30 7.29
C ARG A 62 6.06 13.38 6.00
N ILE A 63 5.99 12.28 5.24
CA ILE A 63 5.21 12.21 4.01
C ILE A 63 3.72 12.00 4.29
N PHE A 64 3.36 11.51 5.47
CA PHE A 64 2.01 11.07 5.78
C PHE A 64 0.96 12.16 5.55
N ARG A 65 -0.17 11.70 5.03
CA ARG A 65 -1.42 12.44 4.84
C ARG A 65 -2.50 11.78 5.68
N GLN A 66 -3.75 12.00 5.36
CA GLN A 66 -4.86 11.44 6.13
C GLN A 66 -4.86 9.90 6.12
N TYR A 67 -4.53 9.26 4.99
CA TYR A 67 -4.53 7.80 4.83
C TYR A 67 -3.18 7.31 4.29
N ASN A 68 -2.52 6.44 5.04
CA ASN A 68 -1.15 6.05 4.74
C ASN A 68 -1.05 4.52 4.67
N ILE A 69 -0.85 4.00 3.45
CA ILE A 69 -0.74 2.58 3.16
C ILE A 69 0.72 2.18 3.24
N ILE A 70 1.01 1.18 4.05
CA ILE A 70 2.37 0.70 4.28
C ILE A 70 2.47 -0.76 3.88
N GLU A 71 3.41 -1.09 3.02
CA GLU A 71 3.80 -2.45 2.63
C GLU A 71 5.18 -2.74 3.21
N TYR A 72 5.31 -3.84 3.92
CA TYR A 72 6.55 -4.29 4.55
C TYR A 72 7.10 -5.53 3.84
N LYS A 73 8.42 -5.56 3.63
CA LYS A 73 9.15 -6.74 3.18
C LYS A 73 10.20 -7.13 4.19
N SER A 74 10.14 -8.37 4.64
CA SER A 74 11.07 -8.96 5.59
C SER A 74 12.52 -8.96 5.06
N PRO A 75 13.54 -9.18 5.92
CA PRO A 75 14.92 -9.30 5.46
C PRO A 75 15.16 -10.40 4.42
N ASP A 76 14.34 -11.45 4.41
CA ASP A 76 14.45 -12.56 3.46
C ASP A 76 13.72 -12.28 2.13
N ASP A 77 12.87 -11.26 2.09
CA ASP A 77 12.08 -10.87 0.92
C ASP A 77 12.70 -9.68 0.17
N LYS A 78 12.48 -9.65 -1.14
CA LYS A 78 12.94 -8.56 -2.01
C LYS A 78 11.73 -7.85 -2.61
N LEU A 79 11.64 -6.55 -2.34
CA LEU A 79 10.65 -5.69 -2.98
C LEU A 79 10.88 -5.65 -4.48
N ASN A 80 9.84 -5.89 -5.28
CA ASN A 80 9.88 -5.96 -6.72
C ASN A 80 8.77 -5.11 -7.37
N ILE A 81 8.74 -5.06 -8.70
CA ILE A 81 7.80 -4.22 -9.46
C ILE A 81 6.34 -4.68 -9.30
N ASP A 82 6.10 -5.98 -9.14
CA ASP A 82 4.74 -6.50 -8.96
C ASP A 82 4.20 -6.15 -7.56
N ASP A 83 5.06 -6.14 -6.54
CA ASP A 83 4.71 -5.63 -5.21
C ASP A 83 4.32 -4.15 -5.26
N PHE A 84 5.04 -3.34 -6.05
CA PHE A 84 4.69 -1.95 -6.27
C PHE A 84 3.28 -1.80 -6.85
N TYR A 85 3.00 -2.50 -7.96
CA TYR A 85 1.69 -2.41 -8.61
C TYR A 85 0.57 -2.99 -7.75
N LYS A 86 0.84 -4.07 -7.00
CA LYS A 86 -0.12 -4.65 -6.05
C LYS A 86 -0.52 -3.61 -4.99
N THR A 87 0.46 -3.00 -4.32
CA THR A 87 0.21 -2.02 -3.25
C THR A 87 -0.42 -0.74 -3.80
N TYR A 88 0.00 -0.30 -4.99
CA TYR A 88 -0.61 0.83 -5.69
C TYR A 88 -2.09 0.53 -6.04
N GLY A 89 -2.38 -0.67 -6.50
CA GLY A 89 -3.75 -1.16 -6.73
C GLY A 89 -4.58 -1.14 -5.45
N TYR A 90 -4.02 -1.54 -4.30
CA TYR A 90 -4.69 -1.46 -3.01
C TYR A 90 -5.00 -0.02 -2.59
N ALA A 91 -4.10 0.91 -2.87
CA ALA A 91 -4.35 2.34 -2.62
C ALA A 91 -5.50 2.87 -3.48
N CYS A 92 -5.56 2.47 -4.75
CA CYS A 92 -6.66 2.83 -5.65
C CYS A 92 -7.99 2.23 -5.19
N LEU A 93 -8.00 0.96 -4.79
CA LEU A 93 -9.18 0.28 -4.25
C LEU A 93 -9.66 0.97 -2.97
N TYR A 94 -8.76 1.22 -2.02
CA TYR A 94 -9.08 1.89 -0.78
C TYR A 94 -9.71 3.28 -1.01
N LYS A 95 -9.17 4.03 -1.99
CA LYS A 95 -9.74 5.31 -2.42
C LYS A 95 -11.16 5.17 -2.97
N SER A 96 -11.41 4.12 -3.76
CA SER A 96 -12.66 3.95 -4.50
C SER A 96 -13.78 3.28 -3.70
N GLU A 97 -13.46 2.53 -2.65
CA GLU A 97 -14.42 1.84 -1.79
C GLU A 97 -14.95 2.76 -0.68
N THR A 98 -15.37 3.96 -1.03
CA THR A 98 -15.99 4.95 -0.13
C THR A 98 -17.46 5.15 -0.50
N GLY A 99 -18.26 5.64 0.46
CA GLY A 99 -19.72 5.84 0.25
C GLY A 99 -20.03 6.89 -0.80
N ASP A 100 -19.19 7.94 -0.90
CA ASP A 100 -19.39 9.07 -1.80
C ASP A 100 -18.28 9.17 -2.84
N VAL A 101 -18.58 9.76 -3.99
CA VAL A 101 -17.60 9.98 -5.07
C VAL A 101 -16.51 10.94 -4.59
N ASP A 102 -15.25 10.52 -4.76
CA ASP A 102 -14.04 11.29 -4.41
C ASP A 102 -13.97 11.73 -2.94
N GLN A 103 -14.58 10.96 -2.05
CA GLN A 103 -14.53 11.19 -0.59
C GLN A 103 -13.08 11.19 -0.06
N ILE A 104 -12.22 10.41 -0.66
CA ILE A 104 -10.77 10.39 -0.38
C ILE A 104 -10.03 10.90 -1.62
N PRO A 105 -9.58 12.18 -1.63
CA PRO A 105 -8.72 12.68 -2.71
C PRO A 105 -7.40 11.91 -2.78
N ALA A 106 -6.88 11.67 -3.97
CA ALA A 106 -5.59 10.98 -4.15
C ALA A 106 -4.43 11.66 -3.41
N THR A 107 -4.51 12.98 -3.24
CA THR A 107 -3.52 13.78 -2.50
C THR A 107 -3.53 13.51 -0.98
N GLU A 108 -4.61 12.94 -0.45
CA GLU A 108 -4.73 12.57 0.97
C GLU A 108 -4.30 11.12 1.25
N LEU A 109 -3.87 10.40 0.21
CA LEU A 109 -3.25 9.09 0.32
C LEU A 109 -1.73 9.21 0.28
N THR A 110 -1.05 8.27 0.93
CA THR A 110 0.37 7.99 0.71
C THR A 110 0.64 6.50 0.64
N ILE A 111 1.71 6.12 -0.05
CA ILE A 111 2.21 4.75 -0.07
C ILE A 111 3.62 4.75 0.50
N THR A 112 3.89 3.87 1.46
CA THR A 112 5.23 3.67 2.02
C THR A 112 5.64 2.22 1.87
N PHE A 113 6.71 1.98 1.14
CA PHE A 113 7.39 0.69 1.07
C PHE A 113 8.49 0.65 2.12
N VAL A 114 8.46 -0.35 3.00
CA VAL A 114 9.49 -0.57 4.02
C VAL A 114 10.18 -1.90 3.71
N CYS A 115 11.48 -1.88 3.47
CA CYS A 115 12.20 -3.09 3.12
C CYS A 115 13.66 -3.07 3.63
N TYR A 116 14.29 -4.23 3.58
CA TYR A 116 15.67 -4.40 4.01
C TYR A 116 16.67 -4.15 2.87
N HIS A 117 16.32 -4.58 1.65
CA HIS A 117 17.17 -4.49 0.48
C HIS A 117 16.74 -3.33 -0.44
N TYR A 118 17.73 -2.56 -0.94
CA TYR A 118 17.45 -1.50 -1.90
C TYR A 118 16.97 -2.09 -3.24
N PRO A 119 15.75 -1.79 -3.71
CA PRO A 119 15.12 -2.50 -4.83
C PRO A 119 15.52 -1.91 -6.19
N VAL A 120 16.80 -2.04 -6.58
CA VAL A 120 17.38 -1.44 -7.78
C VAL A 120 16.54 -1.69 -9.04
N LYS A 121 16.16 -2.95 -9.30
CA LYS A 121 15.42 -3.33 -10.52
C LYS A 121 14.03 -2.69 -10.57
N MET A 122 13.32 -2.64 -9.43
CA MET A 122 12.02 -1.98 -9.34
C MET A 122 12.13 -0.49 -9.65
N LEU A 123 13.10 0.19 -9.03
CA LEU A 123 13.32 1.62 -9.21
C LEU A 123 13.67 1.96 -10.66
N GLN A 124 14.56 1.20 -11.30
CA GLN A 124 14.89 1.35 -12.71
C GLN A 124 13.65 1.21 -13.62
N ARG A 125 12.76 0.24 -13.32
CA ARG A 125 11.50 0.09 -14.07
C ARG A 125 10.59 1.29 -13.87
N LEU A 126 10.43 1.80 -12.64
CA LEU A 126 9.62 2.99 -12.37
C LEU A 126 10.16 4.24 -13.04
N GLU A 127 11.48 4.42 -13.06
CA GLU A 127 12.12 5.52 -13.81
C GLU A 127 11.86 5.40 -15.32
N TYR A 128 11.99 4.19 -15.87
CA TYR A 128 11.80 3.97 -17.31
C TYR A 128 10.34 4.05 -17.73
N ASP A 129 9.46 3.30 -17.07
CA ASP A 129 8.06 3.10 -17.49
C ASP A 129 7.16 4.27 -17.05
N LYS A 130 7.32 4.76 -15.79
CA LYS A 130 6.47 5.80 -15.21
C LYS A 130 7.13 7.18 -15.17
N LYS A 131 8.39 7.30 -15.62
CA LYS A 131 9.18 8.55 -15.57
C LYS A 131 9.28 9.13 -14.15
N MET A 132 9.21 8.25 -13.14
CA MET A 132 9.39 8.66 -11.75
C MET A 132 10.85 8.97 -11.48
N SER A 133 11.11 9.96 -10.65
CA SER A 133 12.46 10.26 -10.16
C SER A 133 12.59 9.86 -8.68
N ILE A 134 13.80 9.42 -8.27
CA ILE A 134 14.08 8.98 -6.91
C ILE A 134 14.87 10.06 -6.21
N LYS A 135 14.29 10.64 -5.16
CA LYS A 135 14.92 11.68 -4.35
C LYS A 135 15.32 11.11 -2.98
N ASN A 136 16.61 11.14 -2.67
CA ASN A 136 17.07 10.85 -1.31
C ASN A 136 16.69 12.02 -0.40
N ILE A 137 15.96 11.76 0.68
CA ILE A 137 15.52 12.77 1.65
C ILE A 137 16.46 12.79 2.84
N GLU A 138 16.79 11.63 3.38
CA GLU A 138 17.79 11.41 4.43
C GLU A 138 18.23 9.92 4.39
N ASN A 139 19.17 9.56 5.26
CA ASN A 139 19.67 8.18 5.31
C ASN A 139 18.54 7.16 5.43
N GLY A 140 18.42 6.29 4.42
CA GLY A 140 17.44 5.22 4.37
C GLY A 140 16.03 5.66 3.94
N ILE A 141 15.77 6.94 3.66
CA ILE A 141 14.44 7.45 3.27
C ILE A 141 14.53 8.11 1.89
N TYR A 142 13.71 7.64 0.96
CA TYR A 142 13.65 8.10 -0.42
C TYR A 142 12.20 8.42 -0.78
N TYR A 143 11.99 9.47 -1.57
CA TYR A 143 10.70 9.78 -2.19
C TYR A 143 10.75 9.45 -3.68
N LEU A 144 9.68 8.81 -4.16
CA LEU A 144 9.45 8.54 -5.57
C LEU A 144 8.53 9.64 -6.11
N ILE A 145 9.08 10.50 -6.93
CA ILE A 145 8.42 11.71 -7.43
C ILE A 145 7.90 11.44 -8.86
N GLY A 146 6.71 11.90 -9.18
CA GLY A 146 6.12 11.78 -10.52
C GLY A 146 4.75 11.07 -10.52
N ASP A 147 4.17 10.83 -9.34
CA ASP A 147 2.82 10.29 -9.20
C ASP A 147 1.91 11.26 -8.43
N SER A 148 0.59 11.10 -8.60
CA SER A 148 -0.42 11.87 -7.86
C SER A 148 -0.51 11.44 -6.39
N ILE A 149 -0.22 10.18 -6.09
CA ILE A 149 -0.12 9.64 -4.73
C ILE A 149 1.34 9.78 -4.28
N PRO A 150 1.64 10.51 -3.20
CA PRO A 150 3.00 10.59 -2.68
C PRO A 150 3.52 9.21 -2.22
N ILE A 151 4.72 8.84 -2.69
CA ILE A 151 5.30 7.51 -2.45
C ILE A 151 6.65 7.64 -1.75
N GLN A 152 6.84 6.84 -0.69
CA GLN A 152 8.06 6.74 0.08
C GLN A 152 8.62 5.33 0.05
N LEU A 153 9.96 5.24 0.01
CA LEU A 153 10.72 4.01 0.20
C LEU A 153 11.64 4.15 1.41
N ILE A 154 11.53 3.22 2.34
CA ILE A 154 12.34 3.16 3.54
C ILE A 154 13.24 1.91 3.47
N ILE A 155 14.56 2.12 3.59
CA ILE A 155 15.57 1.05 3.63
C ILE A 155 16.06 0.91 5.07
N ILE A 156 15.56 -0.08 5.78
CA ILE A 156 15.78 -0.28 7.22
C ILE A 156 17.26 -0.21 7.62
N PRO A 157 18.21 -0.94 6.99
CA PRO A 157 19.60 -0.93 7.42
C PRO A 157 20.32 0.41 7.24
N LYS A 158 19.74 1.32 6.45
CA LYS A 158 20.30 2.66 6.20
C LYS A 158 19.72 3.74 7.11
N LEU A 159 18.67 3.44 7.87
CA LEU A 159 18.06 4.39 8.80
C LEU A 159 19.03 4.76 9.92
N SER A 160 18.94 5.99 10.42
CA SER A 160 19.63 6.42 11.64
C SER A 160 19.14 5.60 12.84
N LYS A 161 20.06 4.95 13.54
CA LYS A 161 19.75 4.18 14.77
C LYS A 161 19.18 5.06 15.87
N GLU A 162 19.64 6.29 15.97
CA GLU A 162 19.17 7.25 16.97
C GLU A 162 17.71 7.61 16.77
N ASN A 163 17.32 7.82 15.51
CA ASN A 163 15.96 8.22 15.17
C ASN A 163 15.01 7.05 14.94
N ASN A 164 15.50 5.86 14.60
CA ASN A 164 14.69 4.73 14.14
C ASN A 164 15.09 3.41 14.82
N TYR A 165 15.34 3.46 16.11
CA TYR A 165 15.84 2.34 16.91
C TYR A 165 15.01 1.06 16.69
N TRP A 166 13.69 1.16 16.78
CA TRP A 166 12.79 -0.01 16.71
C TRP A 166 12.78 -0.64 15.32
N LEU A 167 12.70 0.15 14.25
CA LEU A 167 12.76 -0.37 12.87
C LEU A 167 14.12 -0.99 12.58
N ASN A 168 15.21 -0.38 13.06
CA ASN A 168 16.55 -0.94 12.88
C ASN A 168 16.75 -2.30 13.56
N ASN A 169 15.93 -2.62 14.56
CA ASN A 169 15.97 -3.90 15.27
C ASN A 169 15.02 -4.95 14.69
N LEU A 170 14.25 -4.65 13.62
CA LEU A 170 13.47 -5.65 12.87
C LEU A 170 14.40 -6.44 11.93
N ARG A 171 15.17 -7.37 12.48
CA ARG A 171 16.14 -8.18 11.75
C ARG A 171 16.19 -9.61 12.31
N ASN A 172 16.62 -10.56 11.48
CA ASN A 172 16.61 -12.00 11.81
C ASN A 172 17.66 -12.40 12.85
N ASP A 173 18.67 -11.58 13.11
CA ASP A 173 19.81 -11.88 13.98
C ASP A 173 19.71 -11.22 15.37
N LEU A 174 18.51 -10.85 15.81
CA LEU A 174 18.30 -10.34 17.17
C LEU A 174 18.76 -11.38 18.20
N LYS A 175 19.85 -11.08 18.90
CA LYS A 175 20.29 -11.89 20.03
C LYS A 175 19.26 -11.82 21.15
N SER A 176 18.87 -12.98 21.66
CA SER A 176 18.00 -13.07 22.85
C SER A 176 18.63 -12.30 24.02
N GLY A 177 18.14 -11.12 24.33
CA GLY A 177 18.70 -10.24 25.35
C GLY A 177 17.77 -9.09 25.70
N GLY A 178 18.31 -8.05 26.33
CA GLY A 178 17.57 -6.88 26.79
C GLY A 178 16.79 -6.15 25.70
N GLU A 179 17.24 -6.18 24.45
CA GLU A 179 16.60 -5.52 23.32
C GLU A 179 15.21 -6.10 23.00
N ILE A 180 15.07 -7.43 23.00
CA ILE A 180 13.77 -8.11 22.79
C ILE A 180 12.84 -7.82 23.97
N ARG A 181 13.32 -7.85 25.21
CA ARG A 181 12.51 -7.50 26.37
C ARG A 181 12.00 -6.08 26.31
N ASN A 182 12.86 -5.13 25.98
CA ASN A 182 12.46 -3.74 25.81
C ASN A 182 11.40 -3.56 24.70
N PHE A 183 11.53 -4.31 23.58
CA PHE A 183 10.54 -4.28 22.52
C PHE A 183 9.18 -4.82 23.00
N ILE A 184 9.17 -5.97 23.68
CA ILE A 184 7.95 -6.59 24.23
C ILE A 184 7.30 -5.68 25.28
N GLU A 185 8.09 -5.06 26.17
CA GLU A 185 7.58 -4.13 27.18
C GLU A 185 6.95 -2.88 26.55
N GLN A 186 7.59 -2.30 25.53
CA GLN A 186 7.05 -1.14 24.83
C GLN A 186 5.77 -1.50 24.05
N TYR A 187 5.77 -2.64 23.36
CA TYR A 187 4.59 -3.14 22.67
C TYR A 187 3.44 -3.43 23.65
N GLY A 188 3.74 -4.03 24.80
CA GLY A 188 2.75 -4.26 25.85
C GLY A 188 2.13 -2.97 26.40
N LYS A 189 2.92 -1.90 26.55
CA LYS A 189 2.40 -0.56 26.92
C LYS A 189 1.50 0.04 25.85
N LEU A 190 1.85 -0.11 24.58
CA LEU A 190 1.03 0.37 23.45
C LEU A 190 -0.30 -0.39 23.36
N SER A 191 -0.28 -1.71 23.55
CA SER A 191 -1.50 -2.53 23.52
C SER A 191 -2.46 -2.18 24.65
N LEU A 192 -1.96 -1.83 25.84
CA LEU A 192 -2.77 -1.37 26.96
C LEU A 192 -3.42 0.00 26.69
N ILE A 193 -2.75 0.88 25.98
CA ILE A 193 -3.32 2.19 25.57
C ILE A 193 -4.48 1.98 24.59
N HIS A 194 -4.34 1.08 23.62
CA HIS A 194 -5.40 0.79 22.63
C HIS A 194 -6.61 0.04 23.22
N ILE A 195 -6.42 -0.73 24.29
CA ILE A 195 -7.53 -1.41 25.01
C ILE A 195 -8.34 -0.43 25.86
N SER A 196 -7.75 0.69 26.27
CA SER A 196 -8.42 1.69 27.12
C SER A 196 -9.23 2.73 26.36
N GLU A 197 -9.17 2.79 25.03
CA GLU A 197 -10.06 3.63 24.23
C GLU A 197 -11.36 2.87 23.92
N PRO A 198 -12.53 3.33 24.39
CA PRO A 198 -13.80 2.70 24.03
C PRO A 198 -14.07 2.91 22.55
N THR A 199 -14.27 1.79 21.83
CA THR A 199 -14.87 1.81 20.49
C THR A 199 -16.17 2.59 20.57
N ARG A 200 -16.18 3.82 20.02
CA ARG A 200 -17.41 4.59 19.85
C ARG A 200 -18.29 3.89 18.82
N PRO A 201 -19.58 3.76 19.08
CA PRO A 201 -20.55 3.16 18.19
C PRO A 201 -20.71 3.92 16.89
#